data_13d74bed151fc33c927f154f1cf9560c
#
_entry.id   13d74bed151fc33c927f154f1cf9560c
#
_cell.length_a   1.000
_cell.length_b   1.000
_cell.length_c   1.000
_cell.angle_alpha   90.00
_cell.angle_beta   90.00
_cell.angle_gamma   90.00
#
_symmetry.space_group_name_H-M   'P 1'
#
loop_
_entity.id
_entity.type
_entity.pdbx_description
1 polymer ?
#
loop_
_entity_poly.entity_id
_entity_poly.type
_entity_poly.pdbx_seq_one_letter_code
_entity_poly.pdbx_strand_id
1 'polypeptide(L)'
;MRLTRRAFVQAAAAPLLAPPQQAPPAQAALTVAHLVDRIRAAVGPWREKTVDGIKAGDPSVALTGVAVTVAARLENLRRAASAGCNLVITQEPVFYGANDDPGNRASDAVYLAKKAYIDQAKLVLWRFSDHWSTRQPDPRVAAIAEALSWQDGPGSDNIYRIPETSLSSLMAHVSTRLGLRGGMRTVGPPGMRVRTVLVSPGTTDLATTVARLKGADVVLAGEPREWEVVPYVLDARESGAAKALISIGRIVSEEPGMHACAAWIRTLAPGLRVEALPVSDPFWNAAS
;
A
#
# COMPACT_ATOMS: atom_id res chain seq x y z
N MET A 1 -102.64 -4.79 -16.29
CA MET A 1 -101.41 -3.94 -16.08
C MET A 1 -100.22 -4.89 -16.09
N ARG A 2 -99.38 -4.78 -17.16
CA ARG A 2 -98.26 -5.71 -17.41
C ARG A 2 -96.98 -5.05 -16.97
N LEU A 3 -96.24 -5.71 -16.09
CA LEU A 3 -94.92 -5.30 -15.65
C LEU A 3 -93.86 -6.08 -16.45
N THR A 4 -93.01 -5.41 -17.19
CA THR A 4 -91.91 -5.96 -17.96
C THR A 4 -90.67 -6.03 -17.08
N ARG A 5 -90.06 -7.22 -16.97
CA ARG A 5 -88.75 -7.44 -16.31
C ARG A 5 -87.64 -7.16 -17.32
N ARG A 6 -86.83 -6.17 -17.01
CA ARG A 6 -85.51 -5.94 -17.69
C ARG A 6 -84.47 -6.83 -17.00
N ALA A 7 -83.88 -7.74 -17.75
CA ALA A 7 -82.68 -8.47 -17.32
C ALA A 7 -81.42 -7.63 -17.46
N PHE A 8 -80.66 -7.47 -16.39
CA PHE A 8 -79.35 -6.87 -16.39
C PHE A 8 -78.29 -7.96 -16.66
N VAL A 9 -77.62 -7.89 -17.79
CA VAL A 9 -76.46 -8.73 -18.11
C VAL A 9 -75.23 -8.03 -17.52
N GLN A 10 -74.61 -8.54 -16.46
CA GLN A 10 -73.32 -8.12 -15.97
C GLN A 10 -72.24 -8.85 -16.79
N ALA A 11 -71.52 -8.10 -17.58
CA ALA A 11 -70.29 -8.55 -18.26
C ALA A 11 -69.12 -8.56 -17.24
N ALA A 12 -68.67 -9.75 -16.86
CA ALA A 12 -67.48 -9.93 -16.06
C ALA A 12 -66.22 -9.64 -16.93
N ALA A 13 -65.53 -8.55 -16.65
CA ALA A 13 -64.22 -8.26 -17.24
C ALA A 13 -63.19 -9.18 -16.59
N ALA A 14 -62.55 -10.04 -17.36
CA ALA A 14 -61.42 -10.85 -16.91
C ALA A 14 -60.19 -9.95 -16.76
N PRO A 15 -59.42 -10.09 -15.67
CA PRO A 15 -58.18 -9.33 -15.52
C PRO A 15 -57.16 -9.78 -16.55
N LEU A 16 -56.65 -8.82 -17.37
CA LEU A 16 -55.50 -9.01 -18.23
C LEU A 16 -54.27 -9.25 -17.35
N LEU A 17 -53.78 -10.50 -17.34
CA LEU A 17 -52.48 -10.81 -16.76
C LEU A 17 -51.39 -10.03 -17.50
N ALA A 18 -50.75 -9.09 -16.79
CA ALA A 18 -49.57 -8.41 -17.29
C ALA A 18 -48.45 -9.43 -17.56
N PRO A 19 -47.69 -9.30 -18.66
CA PRO A 19 -46.58 -10.20 -18.92
C PRO A 19 -45.53 -10.09 -17.82
N PRO A 20 -44.85 -11.20 -17.48
CA PRO A 20 -43.81 -11.19 -16.43
C PRO A 20 -42.73 -10.17 -16.81
N GLN A 21 -42.52 -9.18 -15.92
CA GLN A 21 -41.45 -8.23 -16.04
C GLN A 21 -40.13 -9.00 -15.95
N GLN A 22 -39.38 -9.05 -17.05
CA GLN A 22 -38.03 -9.63 -17.04
C GLN A 22 -37.19 -8.86 -16.03
N ALA A 23 -36.68 -9.58 -15.01
CA ALA A 23 -35.73 -9.04 -14.06
C ALA A 23 -34.53 -8.45 -14.87
N PRO A 24 -34.01 -7.26 -14.49
CA PRO A 24 -32.84 -6.72 -15.13
C PRO A 24 -31.71 -7.75 -15.08
N PRO A 25 -30.90 -7.87 -16.16
CA PRO A 25 -29.80 -8.82 -16.19
C PRO A 25 -28.92 -8.61 -14.96
N ALA A 26 -28.64 -9.68 -14.23
CA ALA A 26 -27.78 -9.64 -13.08
C ALA A 26 -26.46 -8.99 -13.49
N GLN A 27 -26.13 -7.85 -12.87
CA GLN A 27 -24.90 -7.12 -13.16
C GLN A 27 -23.73 -8.08 -12.94
N ALA A 28 -22.95 -8.36 -13.99
CA ALA A 28 -21.83 -9.30 -13.90
C ALA A 28 -20.96 -8.96 -12.70
N ALA A 29 -20.72 -9.95 -11.84
CA ALA A 29 -19.93 -9.74 -10.62
C ALA A 29 -18.55 -9.17 -10.97
N LEU A 30 -18.11 -8.13 -10.26
CA LEU A 30 -16.80 -7.55 -10.42
C LEU A 30 -15.74 -8.63 -10.17
N THR A 31 -14.84 -8.88 -11.11
CA THR A 31 -13.72 -9.81 -10.93
C THR A 31 -12.48 -9.08 -10.42
N VAL A 32 -11.50 -9.85 -9.94
CA VAL A 32 -10.18 -9.30 -9.57
C VAL A 32 -9.55 -8.61 -10.78
N ALA A 33 -9.58 -9.24 -11.96
CA ALA A 33 -9.06 -8.67 -13.21
C ALA A 33 -9.68 -7.28 -13.51
N HIS A 34 -10.99 -7.14 -13.38
CA HIS A 34 -11.67 -5.86 -13.61
C HIS A 34 -11.17 -4.74 -12.66
N LEU A 35 -10.93 -5.06 -11.38
CA LEU A 35 -10.38 -4.06 -10.46
C LEU A 35 -8.92 -3.72 -10.81
N VAL A 36 -8.11 -4.72 -11.13
CA VAL A 36 -6.72 -4.51 -11.57
C VAL A 36 -6.67 -3.59 -12.79
N ASP A 37 -7.54 -3.82 -13.78
CA ASP A 37 -7.61 -2.98 -14.98
C ASP A 37 -8.06 -1.54 -14.67
N ARG A 38 -9.01 -1.35 -13.75
CA ARG A 38 -9.38 -0.01 -13.26
C ARG A 38 -8.21 0.71 -12.60
N ILE A 39 -7.45 0.00 -11.76
CA ILE A 39 -6.26 0.56 -11.11
C ILE A 39 -5.20 0.91 -12.15
N ARG A 40 -4.92 0.01 -13.11
CA ARG A 40 -3.97 0.26 -14.20
C ARG A 40 -4.35 1.50 -15.01
N ALA A 41 -5.62 1.63 -15.38
CA ALA A 41 -6.12 2.81 -16.10
C ALA A 41 -5.98 4.11 -15.27
N ALA A 42 -6.16 4.03 -13.95
CA ALA A 42 -6.09 5.19 -13.06
C ALA A 42 -4.66 5.65 -12.74
N VAL A 43 -3.64 4.79 -12.87
CA VAL A 43 -2.23 5.18 -12.67
C VAL A 43 -1.56 5.75 -13.93
N GLY A 44 -2.18 5.59 -15.10
CA GLY A 44 -1.65 6.09 -16.37
C GLY A 44 -0.81 5.05 -17.12
N PRO A 45 0.18 5.48 -17.93
CA PRO A 45 0.94 4.57 -18.79
C PRO A 45 1.59 3.43 -18.01
N TRP A 46 1.27 2.19 -18.39
CA TRP A 46 1.84 1.00 -17.76
C TRP A 46 3.19 0.66 -18.38
N ARG A 47 4.20 0.50 -17.55
CA ARG A 47 5.57 0.18 -17.99
C ARG A 47 5.67 -1.30 -18.35
N GLU A 48 6.35 -1.61 -19.45
CA GLU A 48 6.62 -3.00 -19.86
C GLU A 48 7.52 -3.73 -18.85
N LYS A 49 8.58 -3.05 -18.39
CA LYS A 49 9.49 -3.58 -17.36
C LYS A 49 9.05 -3.08 -15.98
N THR A 50 8.35 -3.94 -15.26
CA THR A 50 7.86 -3.64 -13.90
C THR A 50 7.79 -4.93 -13.08
N VAL A 51 7.92 -4.78 -11.77
CA VAL A 51 7.66 -5.88 -10.83
C VAL A 51 6.17 -6.02 -10.53
N ASP A 52 5.34 -5.05 -10.95
CA ASP A 52 3.90 -5.09 -10.70
C ASP A 52 3.20 -6.15 -11.53
N GLY A 53 2.29 -6.86 -10.94
CA GLY A 53 1.53 -7.92 -11.61
C GLY A 53 0.98 -8.97 -10.66
N ILE A 54 0.11 -9.81 -11.20
CA ILE A 54 -0.41 -10.98 -10.48
C ILE A 54 0.75 -11.96 -10.26
N LYS A 55 0.95 -12.37 -9.01
CA LYS A 55 2.02 -13.28 -8.59
C LYS A 55 1.50 -14.66 -8.22
N ALA A 56 0.23 -14.75 -7.85
CA ALA A 56 -0.45 -16.01 -7.55
C ALA A 56 -1.96 -15.85 -7.65
N GLY A 57 -2.66 -16.97 -7.84
CA GLY A 57 -4.12 -17.03 -7.92
C GLY A 57 -4.68 -16.71 -9.31
N ASP A 58 -5.97 -16.94 -9.48
CA ASP A 58 -6.70 -16.69 -10.73
C ASP A 58 -7.44 -15.34 -10.66
N PRO A 59 -7.05 -14.35 -11.46
CA PRO A 59 -7.70 -13.04 -11.45
C PRO A 59 -9.11 -13.02 -12.07
N SER A 60 -9.56 -14.09 -12.70
CA SER A 60 -10.92 -14.19 -13.27
C SER A 60 -12.00 -14.42 -12.21
N VAL A 61 -11.63 -14.77 -10.98
CA VAL A 61 -12.57 -15.02 -9.90
C VAL A 61 -13.36 -13.78 -9.49
N ALA A 62 -14.58 -13.96 -9.01
CA ALA A 62 -15.38 -12.88 -8.45
C ALA A 62 -14.64 -12.23 -7.26
N LEU A 63 -14.56 -10.91 -7.26
CA LEU A 63 -13.92 -10.15 -6.20
C LEU A 63 -14.84 -10.02 -4.98
N THR A 64 -14.37 -10.47 -3.81
CA THR A 64 -15.12 -10.40 -2.55
C THR A 64 -14.66 -9.28 -1.63
N GLY A 65 -13.40 -8.88 -1.75
CA GLY A 65 -12.78 -7.80 -0.99
C GLY A 65 -11.29 -7.69 -1.29
N VAL A 66 -10.71 -6.57 -0.92
CA VAL A 66 -9.30 -6.24 -1.13
C VAL A 66 -8.60 -6.05 0.21
N ALA A 67 -7.50 -6.72 0.41
CA ALA A 67 -6.56 -6.44 1.48
C ALA A 67 -5.31 -5.75 0.90
N VAL A 68 -4.91 -4.64 1.49
CA VAL A 68 -3.70 -3.89 1.10
C VAL A 68 -2.70 -3.97 2.24
N THR A 69 -1.47 -4.37 1.96
CA THR A 69 -0.44 -4.60 2.97
C THR A 69 0.96 -4.30 2.43
N VAL A 70 1.92 -3.98 3.29
CA VAL A 70 3.31 -3.82 2.85
C VAL A 70 3.86 -5.16 2.36
N ALA A 71 3.69 -6.23 3.12
CA ALA A 71 4.25 -7.53 2.82
C ALA A 71 3.22 -8.66 2.98
N ALA A 72 3.15 -9.55 1.99
CA ALA A 72 2.26 -10.71 1.99
C ALA A 72 2.83 -11.85 2.89
N ARG A 73 3.00 -11.60 4.21
CA ARG A 73 3.38 -12.63 5.18
C ARG A 73 2.21 -13.60 5.40
N LEU A 74 2.47 -14.85 5.79
CA LEU A 74 1.41 -15.82 6.06
C LEU A 74 0.35 -15.31 7.06
N GLU A 75 0.79 -14.55 8.06
CA GLU A 75 -0.10 -13.89 9.01
C GLU A 75 -1.06 -12.92 8.32
N ASN A 76 -0.54 -12.05 7.43
CA ASN A 76 -1.35 -11.08 6.69
C ASN A 76 -2.29 -11.78 5.70
N LEU A 77 -1.85 -12.89 5.08
CA LEU A 77 -2.70 -13.69 4.20
C LEU A 77 -3.88 -14.33 4.96
N ARG A 78 -3.61 -14.85 6.17
CA ARG A 78 -4.67 -15.39 7.04
C ARG A 78 -5.66 -14.30 7.45
N ARG A 79 -5.17 -13.12 7.83
CA ARG A 79 -6.01 -11.97 8.18
C ARG A 79 -6.86 -11.51 6.99
N ALA A 80 -6.29 -11.47 5.78
CA ALA A 80 -7.02 -11.14 4.56
C ALA A 80 -8.17 -12.12 4.30
N ALA A 81 -7.88 -13.43 4.35
CA ALA A 81 -8.89 -14.47 4.17
C ALA A 81 -9.99 -14.38 5.23
N SER A 82 -9.63 -14.21 6.52
CA SER A 82 -10.58 -14.05 7.62
C SER A 82 -11.45 -12.80 7.49
N ALA A 83 -10.93 -11.74 6.85
CA ALA A 83 -11.69 -10.53 6.55
C ALA A 83 -12.56 -10.65 5.28
N GLY A 84 -12.60 -11.83 4.63
CA GLY A 84 -13.35 -12.05 3.39
C GLY A 84 -12.73 -11.36 2.16
N CYS A 85 -11.45 -11.00 2.20
CA CYS A 85 -10.72 -10.42 1.09
C CYS A 85 -10.01 -11.52 0.30
N ASN A 86 -10.33 -11.64 -0.99
CA ASN A 86 -9.67 -12.59 -1.87
C ASN A 86 -8.62 -11.98 -2.80
N LEU A 87 -8.53 -10.65 -2.91
CA LEU A 87 -7.41 -9.96 -3.52
C LEU A 87 -6.50 -9.38 -2.44
N VAL A 88 -5.22 -9.72 -2.47
CA VAL A 88 -4.19 -9.12 -1.61
C VAL A 88 -3.23 -8.31 -2.48
N ILE A 89 -3.18 -7.01 -2.22
CA ILE A 89 -2.26 -6.06 -2.87
C ILE A 89 -1.08 -5.83 -1.94
N THR A 90 0.14 -5.99 -2.46
CA THR A 90 1.36 -5.86 -1.66
C THR A 90 2.39 -4.94 -2.32
N GLN A 91 3.12 -4.20 -1.52
CA GLN A 91 4.28 -3.40 -1.94
C GLN A 91 5.48 -4.31 -2.19
N GLU A 92 5.76 -5.20 -1.22
CA GLU A 92 6.92 -6.06 -1.22
C GLU A 92 6.71 -7.35 -2.03
N PRO A 93 7.79 -8.03 -2.41
CA PRO A 93 7.70 -9.32 -3.08
C PRO A 93 6.86 -10.33 -2.30
N VAL A 94 6.03 -11.08 -3.04
CA VAL A 94 5.22 -12.15 -2.46
C VAL A 94 6.09 -13.35 -2.08
N PHE A 95 7.09 -13.68 -2.90
CA PHE A 95 7.89 -14.91 -2.79
C PHE A 95 9.38 -14.66 -2.54
N TYR A 96 9.71 -13.69 -1.66
CA TYR A 96 11.04 -13.44 -1.09
C TYR A 96 12.14 -13.00 -2.07
N GLY A 97 11.93 -13.03 -3.36
CA GLY A 97 12.86 -12.56 -4.38
C GLY A 97 12.42 -11.26 -5.03
N ALA A 98 13.34 -10.43 -5.49
CA ALA A 98 13.03 -9.11 -6.05
C ALA A 98 11.98 -9.15 -7.20
N ASN A 99 12.01 -10.21 -8.01
CA ASN A 99 11.11 -10.40 -9.15
C ASN A 99 9.97 -11.40 -8.86
N ASP A 100 9.84 -11.86 -7.62
CA ASP A 100 8.89 -12.92 -7.22
C ASP A 100 9.18 -14.30 -7.87
N ASP A 101 10.32 -14.46 -8.53
CA ASP A 101 10.76 -15.73 -9.06
C ASP A 101 11.21 -16.64 -7.90
N PRO A 102 10.64 -17.85 -7.75
CA PRO A 102 11.07 -18.80 -6.73
C PRO A 102 12.53 -19.28 -6.95
N GLY A 103 12.98 -19.40 -8.20
CA GLY A 103 14.32 -19.90 -8.52
C GLY A 103 14.64 -21.20 -7.77
N ASN A 104 15.77 -21.25 -7.07
CA ASN A 104 16.19 -22.40 -6.26
C ASN A 104 15.34 -22.64 -5.00
N ARG A 105 14.41 -21.75 -4.67
CA ARG A 105 13.47 -21.90 -3.54
C ARG A 105 12.19 -22.66 -3.91
N ALA A 106 12.02 -23.08 -5.16
CA ALA A 106 10.81 -23.76 -5.62
C ALA A 106 10.48 -25.04 -4.84
N SER A 107 11.50 -25.70 -4.26
CA SER A 107 11.37 -26.88 -3.39
C SER A 107 11.49 -26.56 -1.88
N ASP A 108 11.66 -25.30 -1.51
CA ASP A 108 11.79 -24.90 -0.11
C ASP A 108 10.47 -25.05 0.65
N ALA A 109 10.54 -25.61 1.87
CA ALA A 109 9.35 -25.90 2.66
C ALA A 109 8.53 -24.64 3.03
N VAL A 110 9.20 -23.50 3.26
CA VAL A 110 8.54 -22.22 3.61
C VAL A 110 7.81 -21.67 2.39
N TYR A 111 8.45 -21.71 1.22
CA TYR A 111 7.83 -21.33 -0.03
C TYR A 111 6.60 -22.19 -0.34
N LEU A 112 6.75 -23.53 -0.26
CA LEU A 112 5.67 -24.49 -0.54
C LEU A 112 4.48 -24.31 0.43
N ALA A 113 4.76 -24.12 1.73
CA ALA A 113 3.70 -23.89 2.73
C ALA A 113 2.93 -22.60 2.44
N LYS A 114 3.62 -21.52 2.05
CA LYS A 114 2.97 -20.27 1.67
C LYS A 114 2.13 -20.42 0.42
N LYS A 115 2.68 -21.06 -0.61
CA LYS A 115 1.96 -21.33 -1.86
C LYS A 115 0.71 -22.18 -1.63
N ALA A 116 0.84 -23.27 -0.86
CA ALA A 116 -0.28 -24.15 -0.53
C ALA A 116 -1.40 -23.37 0.20
N TYR A 117 -1.03 -22.49 1.13
CA TYR A 117 -2.03 -21.66 1.81
C TYR A 117 -2.76 -20.70 0.85
N ILE A 118 -2.03 -20.05 -0.07
CA ILE A 118 -2.61 -19.16 -1.08
C ILE A 118 -3.63 -19.90 -1.94
N ASP A 119 -3.24 -21.10 -2.42
CA ASP A 119 -4.07 -21.96 -3.26
C ASP A 119 -5.33 -22.45 -2.49
N GLN A 120 -5.16 -22.92 -1.25
CA GLN A 120 -6.24 -23.37 -0.39
C GLN A 120 -7.25 -22.26 -0.06
N ALA A 121 -6.77 -21.06 0.26
CA ALA A 121 -7.60 -19.93 0.61
C ALA A 121 -8.13 -19.18 -0.64
N LYS A 122 -7.80 -19.65 -1.86
CA LYS A 122 -8.19 -19.06 -3.14
C LYS A 122 -7.88 -17.57 -3.23
N LEU A 123 -6.71 -17.17 -2.71
CA LEU A 123 -6.26 -15.79 -2.74
C LEU A 123 -5.62 -15.45 -4.08
N VAL A 124 -5.87 -14.24 -4.55
CA VAL A 124 -5.15 -13.64 -5.67
C VAL A 124 -4.18 -12.62 -5.11
N LEU A 125 -2.89 -12.77 -5.42
CA LEU A 125 -1.85 -11.87 -4.95
C LEU A 125 -1.37 -11.00 -6.09
N TRP A 126 -1.48 -9.70 -5.91
CA TRP A 126 -1.02 -8.69 -6.86
C TRP A 126 0.02 -7.79 -6.21
N ARG A 127 1.22 -7.77 -6.80
CA ARG A 127 2.25 -6.81 -6.42
C ARG A 127 1.96 -5.50 -7.14
N PHE A 128 1.87 -4.40 -6.39
CA PHE A 128 1.62 -3.05 -6.88
C PHE A 128 2.59 -2.08 -6.18
N SER A 129 3.79 -1.99 -6.71
CA SER A 129 4.95 -1.32 -6.13
C SER A 129 5.44 -0.18 -7.00
N ASP A 130 5.88 -0.50 -8.23
CA ASP A 130 6.51 0.47 -9.12
C ASP A 130 5.57 1.61 -9.50
N HIS A 131 4.35 1.27 -9.95
CA HIS A 131 3.38 2.29 -10.38
C HIS A 131 2.78 3.04 -9.20
N TRP A 132 2.71 2.43 -8.00
CA TRP A 132 2.29 3.14 -6.81
C TRP A 132 3.34 4.19 -6.39
N SER A 133 4.62 3.81 -6.33
CA SER A 133 5.72 4.66 -5.85
C SER A 133 6.12 5.77 -6.81
N THR A 134 5.79 5.65 -8.10
CA THR A 134 6.17 6.66 -9.11
C THR A 134 5.08 7.69 -9.40
N ARG A 135 3.95 7.64 -8.70
CA ARG A 135 2.94 8.70 -8.77
C ARG A 135 3.52 10.03 -8.27
N GLN A 136 2.99 11.13 -8.81
CA GLN A 136 3.44 12.46 -8.39
C GLN A 136 2.27 13.23 -7.77
N PRO A 137 2.44 13.72 -6.55
CA PRO A 137 3.55 13.44 -5.60
C PRO A 137 3.58 11.96 -5.20
N ASP A 138 4.76 11.46 -4.77
CA ASP A 138 4.90 10.08 -4.27
C ASP A 138 3.98 9.88 -3.05
N PRO A 139 2.95 9.03 -3.15
CA PRO A 139 1.96 8.88 -2.08
C PRO A 139 2.54 8.29 -0.78
N ARG A 140 3.67 7.58 -0.85
CA ARG A 140 4.35 7.04 0.32
C ARG A 140 5.02 8.15 1.12
N VAL A 141 5.68 9.07 0.41
CA VAL A 141 6.33 10.25 1.00
C VAL A 141 5.28 11.16 1.63
N ALA A 142 4.19 11.44 0.90
CA ALA A 142 3.08 12.24 1.40
C ALA A 142 2.45 11.63 2.66
N ALA A 143 2.23 10.31 2.67
CA ALA A 143 1.63 9.62 3.82
C ALA A 143 2.55 9.61 5.07
N ILE A 144 3.88 9.50 4.90
CA ILE A 144 4.83 9.66 6.01
C ILE A 144 4.74 11.08 6.57
N ALA A 145 4.75 12.09 5.71
CA ALA A 145 4.67 13.47 6.15
C ALA A 145 3.36 13.78 6.89
N GLU A 146 2.24 13.27 6.40
CA GLU A 146 0.95 13.33 7.08
C GLU A 146 1.00 12.69 8.46
N ALA A 147 1.53 11.46 8.56
CA ALA A 147 1.71 10.76 9.83
C ALA A 147 2.59 11.53 10.81
N LEU A 148 3.62 12.25 10.31
CA LEU A 148 4.50 13.10 11.09
C LEU A 148 3.94 14.51 11.32
N SER A 149 2.74 14.82 10.80
CA SER A 149 2.10 16.14 10.88
C SER A 149 2.92 17.27 10.25
N TRP A 150 3.65 16.97 9.16
CA TRP A 150 4.38 17.95 8.38
C TRP A 150 3.47 18.52 7.29
N GLN A 151 3.15 19.81 7.39
CA GLN A 151 2.14 20.44 6.54
C GLN A 151 2.71 21.10 5.28
N ASP A 152 3.94 21.58 5.33
CA ASP A 152 4.59 22.16 4.18
C ASP A 152 4.93 21.03 3.21
N GLY A 153 4.16 20.94 2.13
CA GLY A 153 4.31 19.89 1.13
C GLY A 153 5.76 19.78 0.61
N PRO A 154 6.16 18.61 0.14
CA PRO A 154 7.47 18.47 -0.47
C PRO A 154 7.50 19.31 -1.73
N GLY A 155 8.62 19.98 -1.95
CA GLY A 155 9.00 20.31 -3.31
C GLY A 155 9.13 19.01 -4.14
N SER A 156 9.50 19.14 -5.41
CA SER A 156 9.71 17.99 -6.32
C SER A 156 10.67 16.92 -5.80
N ASP A 157 11.45 17.23 -4.75
CA ASP A 157 12.58 16.44 -4.27
C ASP A 157 12.30 15.62 -2.99
N ASN A 158 11.06 15.53 -2.53
CA ASN A 158 10.68 14.85 -1.28
C ASN A 158 11.34 15.44 -0.02
N ILE A 159 11.70 16.73 -0.06
CA ILE A 159 12.32 17.45 1.05
C ILE A 159 11.26 18.30 1.75
N TYR A 160 11.09 18.07 3.04
CA TYR A 160 10.17 18.82 3.90
C TYR A 160 10.92 19.85 4.74
N ARG A 161 10.35 21.03 4.86
CA ARG A 161 10.77 22.02 5.86
C ARG A 161 10.01 21.75 7.15
N ILE A 162 10.72 21.74 8.26
CA ILE A 162 10.16 21.55 9.59
C ILE A 162 10.59 22.69 10.51
N PRO A 163 9.86 22.99 11.59
CA PRO A 163 10.36 23.86 12.63
C PRO A 163 11.73 23.40 13.12
N GLU A 164 12.66 24.34 13.30
CA GLU A 164 14.01 24.00 13.74
C GLU A 164 13.99 23.18 15.02
N THR A 165 14.64 22.04 15.01
CA THR A 165 14.70 21.12 16.13
C THR A 165 16.09 20.48 16.25
N SER A 166 16.35 19.72 17.32
CA SER A 166 17.54 18.87 17.41
C SER A 166 17.31 17.54 16.71
N LEU A 167 18.39 16.88 16.25
CA LEU A 167 18.30 15.52 15.69
C LEU A 167 17.65 14.54 16.67
N SER A 168 18.02 14.61 17.96
CA SER A 168 17.41 13.76 19.00
C SER A 168 15.90 14.00 19.18
N SER A 169 15.47 15.26 19.15
CA SER A 169 14.03 15.61 19.23
C SER A 169 13.26 15.14 17.97
N LEU A 170 13.87 15.27 16.79
CA LEU A 170 13.29 14.73 15.57
C LEU A 170 13.14 13.21 15.65
N MET A 171 14.17 12.50 16.12
CA MET A 171 14.10 11.05 16.32
C MET A 171 12.96 10.65 17.28
N ALA A 172 12.83 11.32 18.42
CA ALA A 172 11.74 11.07 19.37
C ALA A 172 10.36 11.30 18.73
N HIS A 173 10.20 12.37 17.96
CA HIS A 173 8.97 12.65 17.21
C HIS A 173 8.65 11.55 16.22
N VAL A 174 9.61 11.15 15.36
CA VAL A 174 9.45 10.09 14.37
C VAL A 174 9.09 8.76 15.04
N SER A 175 9.81 8.39 16.11
CA SER A 175 9.55 7.15 16.86
C SER A 175 8.12 7.08 17.39
N THR A 176 7.67 8.15 18.02
CA THR A 176 6.33 8.23 18.61
C THR A 176 5.26 8.19 17.54
N ARG A 177 5.43 8.99 16.48
CA ARG A 177 4.40 9.15 15.45
C ARG A 177 4.25 7.94 14.54
N LEU A 178 5.33 7.22 14.25
CA LEU A 178 5.31 6.02 13.41
C LEU A 178 5.27 4.72 14.23
N GLY A 179 5.25 4.79 15.55
CA GLY A 179 5.11 3.61 16.42
C GLY A 179 6.25 2.59 16.27
N LEU A 180 7.51 3.08 16.18
CA LEU A 180 8.66 2.21 16.01
C LEU A 180 8.88 1.30 17.24
N ARG A 181 8.98 0.00 17.00
CA ARG A 181 9.29 -1.02 18.03
C ARG A 181 10.75 -1.45 18.00
N GLY A 182 11.32 -1.60 16.79
CA GLY A 182 12.70 -2.02 16.57
C GLY A 182 13.74 -0.91 16.80
N GLY A 183 13.28 0.31 17.10
CA GLY A 183 14.15 1.46 17.25
C GLY A 183 14.59 2.06 15.91
N MET A 184 15.53 3.00 15.99
CA MET A 184 16.14 3.68 14.84
C MET A 184 17.65 3.56 14.90
N ARG A 185 18.28 3.54 13.71
CA ARG A 185 19.73 3.68 13.60
C ARG A 185 20.05 5.03 13.00
N THR A 186 20.95 5.77 13.61
CA THR A 186 21.19 7.18 13.26
C THR A 186 22.65 7.48 13.11
N VAL A 187 22.99 8.24 12.09
CA VAL A 187 24.31 8.86 11.89
C VAL A 187 24.16 10.36 12.08
N GLY A 188 24.90 10.93 13.02
CA GLY A 188 24.88 12.35 13.34
C GLY A 188 24.87 12.62 14.84
N PRO A 189 25.34 13.81 15.32
CA PRO A 189 25.32 14.13 16.74
C PRO A 189 23.90 14.50 17.19
N PRO A 190 23.47 14.06 18.39
CA PRO A 190 22.10 14.27 18.90
C PRO A 190 21.67 15.75 18.90
N GLY A 191 22.58 16.66 19.16
CA GLY A 191 22.33 18.11 19.20
C GLY A 191 22.36 18.83 17.85
N MET A 192 22.59 18.13 16.73
CA MET A 192 22.60 18.75 15.39
C MET A 192 21.27 19.44 15.12
N ARG A 193 21.32 20.69 14.66
CA ARG A 193 20.13 21.45 14.27
C ARG A 193 19.61 20.97 12.91
N VAL A 194 18.30 20.74 12.83
CA VAL A 194 17.60 20.21 11.66
C VAL A 194 16.44 21.13 11.30
N ARG A 195 16.34 21.52 10.04
CA ARG A 195 15.25 22.30 9.44
C ARG A 195 14.66 21.65 8.20
N THR A 196 15.43 20.77 7.56
CA THR A 196 15.04 20.13 6.30
C THR A 196 15.29 18.64 6.36
N VAL A 197 14.27 17.87 5.95
CA VAL A 197 14.29 16.40 6.00
C VAL A 197 13.94 15.84 4.62
N LEU A 198 14.85 15.08 4.03
CA LEU A 198 14.59 14.24 2.86
C LEU A 198 13.88 12.96 3.31
N VAL A 199 12.68 12.73 2.82
CA VAL A 199 11.91 11.50 3.10
C VAL A 199 12.14 10.49 1.98
N SER A 200 12.66 9.31 2.32
CA SER A 200 13.02 8.23 1.38
C SER A 200 12.50 6.88 1.87
N PRO A 201 11.21 6.55 1.61
CA PRO A 201 10.63 5.27 2.00
C PRO A 201 11.19 4.10 1.17
N GLY A 202 11.13 2.90 1.73
CA GLY A 202 11.67 1.70 1.11
C GLY A 202 13.20 1.70 1.08
N THR A 203 13.80 1.21 -0.01
CA THR A 203 15.26 1.19 -0.16
C THR A 203 15.78 2.56 -0.56
N THR A 204 16.77 3.04 0.19
CA THR A 204 17.52 4.28 -0.11
C THR A 204 18.92 3.92 -0.59
N ASP A 205 19.26 4.33 -1.79
CA ASP A 205 20.57 4.13 -2.42
C ASP A 205 21.44 5.41 -2.46
N LEU A 206 22.70 5.25 -2.86
CA LEU A 206 23.63 6.35 -2.95
C LEU A 206 23.21 7.41 -3.98
N ALA A 207 22.71 6.99 -5.14
CA ALA A 207 22.32 7.91 -6.21
C ALA A 207 21.21 8.88 -5.73
N THR A 208 20.18 8.34 -5.08
CA THR A 208 19.11 9.14 -4.47
C THR A 208 19.65 10.06 -3.38
N THR A 209 20.55 9.55 -2.53
CA THR A 209 21.14 10.32 -1.41
C THR A 209 22.01 11.47 -1.93
N VAL A 210 22.90 11.22 -2.86
CA VAL A 210 23.80 12.26 -3.45
C VAL A 210 22.98 13.34 -4.14
N ALA A 211 21.99 12.97 -4.93
CA ALA A 211 21.20 13.92 -5.69
C ALA A 211 20.41 14.90 -4.80
N ARG A 212 19.90 14.45 -3.66
CA ARG A 212 18.93 15.19 -2.86
C ARG A 212 19.44 15.69 -1.51
N LEU A 213 20.47 15.05 -0.94
CA LEU A 213 20.99 15.44 0.38
C LEU A 213 21.60 16.86 0.39
N LYS A 214 21.93 17.44 -0.77
CA LYS A 214 22.35 18.85 -0.85
C LYS A 214 21.34 19.80 -0.21
N GLY A 215 20.03 19.56 -0.46
CA GLY A 215 18.93 20.39 0.02
C GLY A 215 18.39 20.03 1.39
N ALA A 216 18.88 18.96 2.02
CA ALA A 216 18.36 18.46 3.29
C ALA A 216 19.46 18.35 4.35
N ASP A 217 19.10 18.58 5.62
CA ASP A 217 19.97 18.37 6.78
C ASP A 217 20.01 16.87 7.14
N VAL A 218 18.89 16.18 6.96
CA VAL A 218 18.70 14.77 7.36
C VAL A 218 18.04 13.98 6.25
N VAL A 219 18.50 12.75 6.05
CA VAL A 219 17.73 11.71 5.32
C VAL A 219 16.97 10.87 6.31
N LEU A 220 15.63 10.87 6.22
CA LEU A 220 14.75 9.90 6.88
C LEU A 220 14.54 8.75 5.91
N ALA A 221 15.30 7.68 6.08
CA ALA A 221 15.36 6.53 5.20
C ALA A 221 14.58 5.34 5.77
N GLY A 222 13.95 4.56 4.91
CA GLY A 222 13.45 3.26 5.28
C GLY A 222 14.60 2.29 5.52
N GLU A 223 15.14 1.74 4.45
CA GLU A 223 16.26 0.79 4.45
C GLU A 223 17.42 1.35 3.60
N PRO A 224 18.35 2.09 4.22
CA PRO A 224 19.52 2.57 3.49
C PRO A 224 20.43 1.39 3.13
N ARG A 225 21.01 1.40 1.95
CA ARG A 225 22.16 0.56 1.64
C ARG A 225 23.34 1.04 2.46
N GLU A 226 23.53 0.45 3.64
CA GLU A 226 24.44 0.95 4.67
C GLU A 226 25.88 1.11 4.15
N TRP A 227 26.36 0.18 3.35
CA TRP A 227 27.72 0.20 2.77
C TRP A 227 27.93 1.34 1.74
N GLU A 228 26.85 1.96 1.25
CA GLU A 228 26.89 3.12 0.34
C GLU A 228 26.60 4.42 1.09
N VAL A 229 25.45 4.47 1.74
CA VAL A 229 24.85 5.72 2.25
C VAL A 229 25.53 6.17 3.53
N VAL A 230 25.87 5.24 4.42
CA VAL A 230 26.49 5.59 5.71
C VAL A 230 27.87 6.22 5.55
N PRO A 231 28.81 5.61 4.79
CA PRO A 231 30.11 6.25 4.54
C PRO A 231 29.96 7.63 3.88
N TYR A 232 29.06 7.77 2.91
CA TYR A 232 28.85 9.07 2.25
C TYR A 232 28.40 10.16 3.22
N VAL A 233 27.48 9.85 4.13
CA VAL A 233 27.01 10.82 5.14
C VAL A 233 28.13 11.15 6.14
N LEU A 234 28.95 10.16 6.52
CA LEU A 234 30.10 10.38 7.41
C LEU A 234 31.14 11.30 6.75
N ASP A 235 31.54 11.01 5.50
CA ASP A 235 32.50 11.81 4.76
C ASP A 235 31.99 13.24 4.52
N ALA A 236 30.70 13.40 4.21
CA ALA A 236 30.09 14.72 4.10
C ALA A 236 30.22 15.53 5.39
N ARG A 237 30.05 14.86 6.54
CA ARG A 237 30.21 15.49 7.86
C ARG A 237 31.69 15.86 8.17
N GLU A 238 32.59 14.94 7.88
CA GLU A 238 34.04 15.21 8.02
C GLU A 238 34.54 16.35 7.12
N SER A 239 33.86 16.52 5.97
CA SER A 239 34.09 17.65 5.06
C SER A 239 33.43 18.97 5.53
N GLY A 240 32.84 18.99 6.72
CA GLY A 240 32.24 20.18 7.33
C GLY A 240 30.73 20.38 7.05
N ALA A 241 30.05 19.48 6.36
CA ALA A 241 28.63 19.59 6.12
C ALA A 241 27.81 19.06 7.32
N ALA A 242 26.82 19.83 7.77
CA ALA A 242 25.88 19.38 8.81
C ALA A 242 24.84 18.41 8.21
N LYS A 243 25.19 17.14 8.10
CA LYS A 243 24.31 16.08 7.52
C LYS A 243 24.09 14.96 8.52
N ALA A 244 22.92 14.31 8.42
CA ALA A 244 22.56 13.16 9.23
C ALA A 244 21.73 12.14 8.43
N LEU A 245 21.67 10.91 8.95
CA LEU A 245 20.81 9.83 8.45
C LEU A 245 20.03 9.26 9.62
N ILE A 246 18.73 9.02 9.44
CA ILE A 246 17.87 8.24 10.32
C ILE A 246 17.32 7.07 9.50
N SER A 247 17.58 5.84 9.93
CA SER A 247 16.99 4.62 9.36
C SER A 247 15.87 4.13 10.27
N ILE A 248 14.64 4.02 9.73
CA ILE A 248 13.44 3.62 10.47
C ILE A 248 12.95 2.21 10.14
N GLY A 249 13.62 1.54 9.21
CA GLY A 249 13.21 0.21 8.72
C GLY A 249 12.25 0.28 7.54
N ARG A 250 12.37 -0.72 6.68
CA ARG A 250 11.62 -0.79 5.42
C ARG A 250 10.12 -0.84 5.65
N ILE A 251 9.66 -1.78 6.49
CA ILE A 251 8.22 -1.98 6.77
C ILE A 251 7.59 -0.69 7.29
N VAL A 252 8.20 -0.09 8.32
CA VAL A 252 7.67 1.14 8.94
C VAL A 252 7.60 2.30 7.95
N SER A 253 8.57 2.41 7.05
CA SER A 253 8.60 3.47 6.04
C SER A 253 7.57 3.30 4.93
N GLU A 254 7.13 2.08 4.64
CA GLU A 254 6.16 1.79 3.57
C GLU A 254 4.70 1.74 4.10
N GLU A 255 4.51 1.47 5.38
CA GLU A 255 3.19 1.26 5.99
C GLU A 255 2.22 2.43 5.76
N PRO A 256 2.59 3.71 6.01
CA PRO A 256 1.68 4.84 5.75
C PRO A 256 1.24 4.91 4.28
N GLY A 257 2.17 4.62 3.36
CA GLY A 257 1.89 4.59 1.93
C GLY A 257 0.88 3.52 1.53
N MET A 258 0.89 2.35 2.18
CA MET A 258 -0.08 1.29 1.90
C MET A 258 -1.46 1.59 2.49
N HIS A 259 -1.53 2.30 3.62
CA HIS A 259 -2.80 2.86 4.11
C HIS A 259 -3.39 3.86 3.11
N ALA A 260 -2.58 4.75 2.56
CA ALA A 260 -2.99 5.68 1.50
C ALA A 260 -3.43 4.95 0.22
N CYS A 261 -2.75 3.84 -0.14
CA CYS A 261 -3.13 2.99 -1.27
C CYS A 261 -4.53 2.40 -1.06
N ALA A 262 -4.81 1.84 0.13
CA ALA A 262 -6.14 1.32 0.45
C ALA A 262 -7.23 2.40 0.37
N ALA A 263 -6.95 3.61 0.88
CA ALA A 263 -7.87 4.74 0.80
C ALA A 263 -8.14 5.13 -0.67
N TRP A 264 -7.11 5.18 -1.49
CA TRP A 264 -7.24 5.47 -2.91
C TRP A 264 -8.03 4.38 -3.66
N ILE A 265 -7.80 3.09 -3.40
CA ILE A 265 -8.54 2.00 -4.02
C ILE A 265 -10.04 2.07 -3.70
N ARG A 266 -10.41 2.50 -2.48
CA ARG A 266 -11.84 2.72 -2.12
C ARG A 266 -12.51 3.72 -3.05
N THR A 267 -11.79 4.73 -3.56
CA THR A 267 -12.35 5.69 -4.52
C THR A 267 -12.62 5.08 -5.90
N LEU A 268 -11.88 4.05 -6.28
CA LEU A 268 -12.01 3.35 -7.57
C LEU A 268 -13.10 2.28 -7.56
N ALA A 269 -13.47 1.78 -6.39
CA ALA A 269 -14.46 0.71 -6.21
C ALA A 269 -15.39 1.02 -5.02
N PRO A 270 -16.27 2.03 -5.15
CA PRO A 270 -17.21 2.37 -4.08
C PRO A 270 -18.09 1.18 -3.70
N GLY A 271 -18.27 0.95 -2.39
CA GLY A 271 -19.05 -0.16 -1.86
C GLY A 271 -18.28 -1.48 -1.75
N LEU A 272 -17.09 -1.60 -2.33
CA LEU A 272 -16.24 -2.75 -2.14
C LEU A 272 -15.52 -2.68 -0.77
N ARG A 273 -15.42 -3.83 -0.10
CA ARG A 273 -14.59 -3.95 1.10
C ARG A 273 -13.12 -3.78 0.73
N VAL A 274 -12.44 -2.80 1.32
CA VAL A 274 -10.99 -2.57 1.18
C VAL A 274 -10.39 -2.37 2.55
N GLU A 275 -9.55 -3.32 2.98
CA GLU A 275 -8.90 -3.35 4.29
C GLU A 275 -7.42 -3.02 4.15
N ALA A 276 -6.93 -2.06 4.93
CA ALA A 276 -5.49 -1.88 5.13
C ALA A 276 -5.06 -2.84 6.26
N LEU A 277 -4.20 -3.79 5.94
CA LEU A 277 -3.71 -4.78 6.90
C LEU A 277 -2.26 -4.44 7.29
N PRO A 278 -2.06 -3.85 8.46
CA PRO A 278 -0.71 -3.48 8.89
C PRO A 278 0.18 -4.71 9.08
N VAL A 279 1.45 -4.53 8.78
CA VAL A 279 2.54 -5.46 9.08
C VAL A 279 3.24 -4.95 10.32
N SER A 280 3.15 -5.67 11.42
CA SER A 280 3.91 -5.31 12.62
C SER A 280 5.40 -5.24 12.31
N ASP A 281 6.08 -4.20 12.81
CA ASP A 281 7.54 -4.13 12.77
C ASP A 281 8.11 -5.45 13.32
N PRO A 282 8.84 -6.23 12.51
CA PRO A 282 9.35 -7.54 12.94
C PRO A 282 10.52 -7.43 13.92
N PHE A 283 11.13 -6.25 13.98
CA PHE A 283 12.26 -6.00 14.88
C PHE A 283 11.80 -5.51 16.24
N TRP A 284 12.56 -5.85 17.24
CA TRP A 284 12.40 -5.37 18.60
C TRP A 284 13.78 -5.07 19.18
N ASN A 285 13.83 -4.17 20.13
CA ASN A 285 15.07 -3.78 20.79
C ASN A 285 15.14 -4.46 22.16
N ALA A 286 16.28 -5.06 22.51
CA ALA A 286 16.48 -5.72 23.79
C ALA A 286 16.30 -4.81 25.01
N ALA A 287 16.27 -3.48 24.81
CA ALA A 287 16.05 -2.48 25.85
C ALA A 287 14.58 -2.00 25.96
N SER A 288 13.67 -2.57 25.16
CA SER A 288 12.24 -2.20 25.14
C SER A 288 11.37 -3.17 25.94
#